data_26ce9751e4639af0956be21c5e39288e
#
_entry.id   26ce9751e4639af0956be21c5e39288e
#
_cell.length_a   1.000
_cell.length_b   1.000
_cell.length_c   1.000
_cell.angle_alpha   90.00
_cell.angle_beta   90.00
_cell.angle_gamma   90.00
#
_symmetry.space_group_name_H-M   'P 1'
#
loop_
_entity.id
_entity.type
_entity.pdbx_description
1 polymer ?
#
loop_
_entity_poly.entity_id
_entity_poly.type
_entity_poly.pdbx_seq_one_letter_code
_entity_poly.pdbx_strand_id
1 'polypeptide(L)'
;MKVAILGTWHVNTKEYTTGVLNNPNAEVAVVWDNDAERGKKFADEMNLPFNANLDAVLGDESIDSVVICTATCDHPEIMMKVTAAKKNIFTEKVLTIDPKDAEKVAEAVKASGKVFTISYPHRTFPTLRAVKALMDSGKLGRVTYARVRNVHNGSSANWLPPHFYDKAQCGGGAMIDLGSHPMYTLYWLLGEPKSITSTFTQVTNRGVEDNAVSVIEFADGKIGVSETGFVSECNPYTLEVSGTDGAVMVHGDSVQWGGKATEGKWVDLELPEKEPLPIDQWIDAVVNGKPSPFTIDEAVMLTRLMDGAYKAFETGAKATF
;
A
#
# COMPACT_ATOMS: atom_id res chain seq x y z
N MET A 1 -13.59 -0.67 20.08
CA MET A 1 -14.30 -0.72 18.79
C MET A 1 -14.50 -2.17 18.36
N LYS A 2 -15.62 -2.46 17.68
CA LYS A 2 -15.94 -3.80 17.15
C LYS A 2 -15.68 -3.84 15.64
N VAL A 3 -14.87 -4.81 15.20
CA VAL A 3 -14.35 -4.90 13.84
C VAL A 3 -14.87 -6.15 13.15
N ALA A 4 -15.40 -6.03 11.93
CA ALA A 4 -15.60 -7.16 11.03
C ALA A 4 -14.42 -7.28 10.06
N ILE A 5 -13.93 -8.51 9.84
CA ILE A 5 -12.93 -8.82 8.81
C ILE A 5 -13.70 -9.19 7.53
N LEU A 6 -13.54 -8.39 6.48
CA LEU A 6 -14.23 -8.57 5.20
C LEU A 6 -13.24 -9.08 4.14
N GLY A 7 -13.33 -10.36 3.86
CA GLY A 7 -12.43 -11.08 2.95
C GLY A 7 -11.18 -11.64 3.64
N THR A 8 -10.78 -12.81 3.18
CA THR A 8 -9.59 -13.52 3.66
C THR A 8 -8.70 -13.93 2.48
N TRP A 9 -8.85 -13.21 1.38
CA TRP A 9 -8.15 -13.44 0.13
C TRP A 9 -6.69 -12.97 0.19
N HIS A 10 -6.41 -11.82 0.83
CA HIS A 10 -5.08 -11.24 0.89
C HIS A 10 -4.19 -11.94 1.91
N VAL A 11 -2.90 -12.13 1.59
CA VAL A 11 -1.92 -12.82 2.47
C VAL A 11 -1.73 -12.13 3.82
N ASN A 12 -1.94 -10.82 3.91
CA ASN A 12 -1.80 -10.04 5.14
C ASN A 12 -3.04 -10.08 6.05
N THR A 13 -4.13 -10.75 5.65
CA THR A 13 -5.38 -10.79 6.45
C THR A 13 -5.12 -11.27 7.88
N LYS A 14 -4.27 -12.30 8.03
CA LYS A 14 -3.91 -12.83 9.34
C LYS A 14 -3.15 -11.82 10.20
N GLU A 15 -2.26 -11.04 9.60
CA GLU A 15 -1.50 -9.99 10.30
C GLU A 15 -2.43 -8.90 10.82
N TYR A 16 -3.34 -8.39 9.98
CA TYR A 16 -4.31 -7.36 10.41
C TYR A 16 -5.29 -7.88 11.46
N THR A 17 -5.81 -9.09 11.27
CA THR A 17 -6.68 -9.73 12.27
C THR A 17 -5.97 -9.86 13.62
N THR A 18 -4.71 -10.30 13.61
CA THR A 18 -3.88 -10.40 14.81
C THR A 18 -3.61 -9.02 15.42
N GLY A 19 -3.37 -7.99 14.60
CA GLY A 19 -3.23 -6.61 15.06
C GLY A 19 -4.47 -6.12 15.82
N VAL A 20 -5.67 -6.37 15.27
CA VAL A 20 -6.93 -6.04 15.96
C VAL A 20 -7.07 -6.82 17.27
N LEU A 21 -6.80 -8.13 17.27
CA LEU A 21 -6.93 -8.98 18.46
C LEU A 21 -5.95 -8.61 19.59
N ASN A 22 -4.77 -8.13 19.24
CA ASN A 22 -3.75 -7.72 20.21
C ASN A 22 -3.95 -6.30 20.75
N ASN A 23 -4.81 -5.49 20.12
CA ASN A 23 -5.04 -4.12 20.52
C ASN A 23 -6.13 -4.05 21.62
N PRO A 24 -5.84 -3.50 22.80
CA PRO A 24 -6.79 -3.48 23.93
C PRO A 24 -8.06 -2.65 23.66
N ASN A 25 -8.05 -1.81 22.62
CA ASN A 25 -9.18 -0.94 22.27
C ASN A 25 -10.06 -1.50 21.14
N ALA A 26 -9.77 -2.72 20.64
CA ALA A 26 -10.49 -3.32 19.55
C ALA A 26 -10.77 -4.81 19.78
N GLU A 27 -11.84 -5.32 19.18
CA GLU A 27 -12.16 -6.74 19.14
C GLU A 27 -12.64 -7.14 17.75
N VAL A 28 -12.36 -8.36 17.32
CA VAL A 28 -12.90 -8.94 16.08
C VAL A 28 -14.27 -9.54 16.40
N ALA A 29 -15.34 -8.97 15.83
CA ALA A 29 -16.70 -9.43 16.05
C ALA A 29 -17.05 -10.62 15.14
N VAL A 30 -16.64 -10.59 13.88
CA VAL A 30 -17.02 -11.58 12.88
C VAL A 30 -16.06 -11.54 11.67
N VAL A 31 -15.93 -12.67 11.01
CA VAL A 31 -15.30 -12.82 9.68
C VAL A 31 -16.39 -13.02 8.64
N TRP A 32 -16.29 -12.33 7.52
CA TRP A 32 -17.05 -12.56 6.30
C TRP A 32 -16.10 -12.74 5.12
N ASP A 33 -16.51 -13.53 4.15
CA ASP A 33 -15.79 -13.68 2.88
C ASP A 33 -16.80 -13.97 1.76
N ASN A 34 -16.55 -13.49 0.54
CA ASN A 34 -17.35 -13.82 -0.64
C ASN A 34 -17.19 -15.27 -1.07
N ASP A 35 -16.11 -15.95 -0.67
CA ASP A 35 -15.93 -17.40 -0.67
C ASP A 35 -16.18 -17.94 0.74
N ALA A 36 -17.37 -18.50 0.97
CA ALA A 36 -17.79 -18.95 2.29
C ALA A 36 -16.90 -20.08 2.86
N GLU A 37 -16.32 -20.94 2.02
CA GLU A 37 -15.43 -22.01 2.46
C GLU A 37 -14.09 -21.43 2.95
N ARG A 38 -13.50 -20.53 2.17
CA ARG A 38 -12.26 -19.81 2.52
C ARG A 38 -12.45 -19.02 3.82
N GLY A 39 -13.52 -18.22 3.90
CA GLY A 39 -13.80 -17.40 5.08
C GLY A 39 -14.08 -18.23 6.33
N LYS A 40 -14.85 -19.31 6.23
CA LYS A 40 -15.12 -20.22 7.33
C LYS A 40 -13.85 -20.89 7.83
N LYS A 41 -13.00 -21.38 6.92
CA LYS A 41 -11.71 -21.98 7.27
C LYS A 41 -10.82 -21.01 8.06
N PHE A 42 -10.69 -19.77 7.55
CA PHE A 42 -9.91 -18.72 8.26
C PHE A 42 -10.50 -18.40 9.64
N ALA A 43 -11.81 -18.27 9.74
CA ALA A 43 -12.47 -17.99 11.01
C ALA A 43 -12.22 -19.13 12.04
N ASP A 44 -12.31 -20.38 11.61
CA ASP A 44 -12.01 -21.55 12.46
C ASP A 44 -10.54 -21.58 12.92
N GLU A 45 -9.59 -21.28 12.00
CA GLU A 45 -8.16 -21.20 12.31
C GLU A 45 -7.85 -20.09 13.34
N MET A 46 -8.58 -18.99 13.28
CA MET A 46 -8.41 -17.85 14.19
C MET A 46 -9.31 -17.91 15.42
N ASN A 47 -10.17 -18.95 15.53
CA ASN A 47 -11.17 -19.10 16.59
C ASN A 47 -12.14 -17.91 16.68
N LEU A 48 -12.64 -17.45 15.52
CA LEU A 48 -13.52 -16.31 15.35
C LEU A 48 -14.89 -16.71 14.81
N PRO A 49 -15.98 -15.95 15.10
CA PRO A 49 -17.27 -16.15 14.45
C PRO A 49 -17.20 -15.92 12.94
N PHE A 50 -17.98 -16.69 12.18
CA PHE A 50 -18.14 -16.52 10.74
C PHE A 50 -19.61 -16.24 10.37
N ASN A 51 -19.84 -15.33 9.42
CA ASN A 51 -21.15 -15.07 8.83
C ASN A 51 -21.02 -14.88 7.32
N ALA A 52 -21.68 -15.73 6.53
CA ALA A 52 -21.63 -15.67 5.07
C ALA A 52 -22.49 -14.53 4.45
N ASN A 53 -23.33 -13.85 5.24
CA ASN A 53 -24.21 -12.79 4.77
C ASN A 53 -23.61 -11.41 5.08
N LEU A 54 -23.07 -10.74 4.04
CA LEU A 54 -22.47 -9.41 4.17
C LEU A 54 -23.47 -8.36 4.68
N ASP A 55 -24.71 -8.40 4.18
CA ASP A 55 -25.72 -7.40 4.55
C ASP A 55 -26.09 -7.54 6.04
N ALA A 56 -26.11 -8.78 6.59
CA ALA A 56 -26.33 -9.01 8.00
C ALA A 56 -25.12 -8.50 8.84
N VAL A 57 -23.87 -8.67 8.37
CA VAL A 57 -22.68 -8.14 9.04
C VAL A 57 -22.70 -6.61 9.05
N LEU A 58 -23.00 -5.99 7.92
CA LEU A 58 -23.02 -4.53 7.79
C LEU A 58 -24.21 -3.90 8.50
N GLY A 59 -25.36 -4.62 8.59
CA GLY A 59 -26.56 -4.20 9.32
C GLY A 59 -26.47 -4.34 10.84
N ASP A 60 -25.46 -5.01 11.37
CA ASP A 60 -25.23 -5.10 12.80
C ASP A 60 -24.70 -3.75 13.33
N GLU A 61 -25.54 -3.05 14.09
CA GLU A 61 -25.23 -1.74 14.68
C GLU A 61 -24.10 -1.82 15.73
N SER A 62 -23.85 -2.99 16.30
CA SER A 62 -22.75 -3.18 17.26
C SER A 62 -21.38 -3.17 16.61
N ILE A 63 -21.29 -3.47 15.29
CA ILE A 63 -20.05 -3.41 14.51
C ILE A 63 -19.88 -1.97 13.99
N ASP A 64 -18.83 -1.30 14.37
CA ASP A 64 -18.57 0.10 13.99
C ASP A 64 -17.50 0.24 12.91
N SER A 65 -16.74 -0.82 12.63
CA SER A 65 -15.52 -0.76 11.83
C SER A 65 -15.29 -2.04 11.03
N VAL A 66 -14.58 -1.93 9.90
CA VAL A 66 -14.25 -3.07 9.04
C VAL A 66 -12.79 -3.05 8.59
N VAL A 67 -12.21 -4.23 8.40
CA VAL A 67 -10.93 -4.47 7.72
C VAL A 67 -11.23 -5.17 6.40
N ILE A 68 -10.86 -4.58 5.26
CA ILE A 68 -11.15 -5.11 3.92
C ILE A 68 -9.88 -5.77 3.35
N CYS A 69 -9.96 -7.08 3.11
CA CYS A 69 -8.89 -7.92 2.57
C CYS A 69 -9.39 -8.84 1.44
N THR A 70 -10.42 -8.42 0.71
CA THR A 70 -10.93 -9.09 -0.47
C THR A 70 -9.99 -8.93 -1.67
N ALA A 71 -10.28 -9.59 -2.79
CA ALA A 71 -9.61 -9.30 -4.04
C ALA A 71 -9.85 -7.84 -4.46
N THR A 72 -8.87 -7.22 -5.12
CA THR A 72 -8.94 -5.79 -5.49
C THR A 72 -10.15 -5.47 -6.38
N CYS A 73 -10.55 -6.42 -7.25
CA CYS A 73 -11.74 -6.25 -8.09
C CYS A 73 -13.05 -6.10 -7.32
N ASP A 74 -13.13 -6.63 -6.09
CA ASP A 74 -14.32 -6.58 -5.24
C ASP A 74 -14.39 -5.30 -4.40
N HIS A 75 -13.28 -4.57 -4.26
CA HIS A 75 -13.20 -3.39 -3.40
C HIS A 75 -14.27 -2.34 -3.72
N PRO A 76 -14.55 -1.97 -4.99
CA PRO A 76 -15.54 -0.93 -5.28
C PRO A 76 -16.94 -1.25 -4.70
N GLU A 77 -17.45 -2.47 -4.96
CA GLU A 77 -18.77 -2.87 -4.48
C GLU A 77 -18.81 -2.93 -2.94
N ILE A 78 -17.83 -3.58 -2.34
CA ILE A 78 -17.77 -3.77 -0.89
C ILE A 78 -17.64 -2.42 -0.18
N MET A 79 -16.76 -1.53 -0.64
CA MET A 79 -16.56 -0.22 -0.03
C MET A 79 -17.80 0.66 -0.15
N MET A 80 -18.54 0.59 -1.26
CA MET A 80 -19.81 1.32 -1.40
C MET A 80 -20.86 0.82 -0.39
N LYS A 81 -20.98 -0.49 -0.16
CA LYS A 81 -21.86 -1.05 0.87
C LYS A 81 -21.43 -0.64 2.28
N VAL A 82 -20.12 -0.70 2.56
CA VAL A 82 -19.54 -0.31 3.86
C VAL A 82 -19.78 1.17 4.17
N THR A 83 -19.57 2.06 3.19
CA THR A 83 -19.81 3.51 3.34
C THR A 83 -21.29 3.82 3.56
N ALA A 84 -22.21 3.12 2.86
CA ALA A 84 -23.65 3.23 3.08
C ALA A 84 -24.06 2.78 4.48
N ALA A 85 -23.41 1.74 5.03
CA ALA A 85 -23.58 1.27 6.39
C ALA A 85 -22.86 2.13 7.45
N LYS A 86 -22.17 3.20 7.05
CA LYS A 86 -21.45 4.15 7.91
C LYS A 86 -20.46 3.49 8.88
N LYS A 87 -19.64 2.54 8.38
CA LYS A 87 -18.58 1.91 9.15
C LYS A 87 -17.22 2.58 8.86
N ASN A 88 -16.31 2.59 9.85
CA ASN A 88 -14.93 2.98 9.64
C ASN A 88 -14.20 1.91 8.82
N ILE A 89 -13.24 2.32 8.00
CA ILE A 89 -12.60 1.44 7.01
C ILE A 89 -11.09 1.40 7.23
N PHE A 90 -10.56 0.19 7.37
CA PHE A 90 -9.17 -0.14 7.06
C PHE A 90 -9.15 -1.04 5.83
N THR A 91 -8.25 -0.79 4.87
CA THR A 91 -8.20 -1.60 3.65
C THR A 91 -6.78 -1.90 3.20
N GLU A 92 -6.64 -3.06 2.54
CA GLU A 92 -5.44 -3.33 1.75
C GLU A 92 -5.33 -2.40 0.53
N LYS A 93 -4.11 -2.25 0.05
CA LYS A 93 -3.75 -1.57 -1.21
C LYS A 93 -3.89 -2.57 -2.38
N VAL A 94 -4.19 -2.14 -3.57
CA VAL A 94 -4.57 -0.80 -4.00
C VAL A 94 -6.07 -0.58 -3.79
N LEU A 95 -6.50 0.69 -3.78
CA LEU A 95 -7.91 1.01 -3.47
C LEU A 95 -8.87 0.34 -4.46
N THR A 96 -8.59 0.46 -5.77
CA THR A 96 -9.34 -0.16 -6.87
C THR A 96 -8.41 -0.37 -8.07
N ILE A 97 -8.87 -1.14 -9.06
CA ILE A 97 -8.15 -1.31 -10.33
C ILE A 97 -8.37 -0.09 -11.25
N ASP A 98 -9.63 0.40 -11.34
CA ASP A 98 -10.01 1.54 -12.19
C ASP A 98 -10.01 2.86 -11.37
N PRO A 99 -9.32 3.93 -11.83
CA PRO A 99 -9.34 5.24 -11.19
C PRO A 99 -10.73 5.86 -11.02
N LYS A 100 -11.67 5.59 -11.95
CA LYS A 100 -13.04 6.09 -11.84
C LYS A 100 -13.80 5.48 -10.66
N ASP A 101 -13.53 4.21 -10.36
CA ASP A 101 -14.11 3.55 -9.19
C ASP A 101 -13.44 4.05 -7.91
N ALA A 102 -12.13 4.32 -7.94
CA ALA A 102 -11.44 4.97 -6.83
C ALA A 102 -12.04 6.34 -6.49
N GLU A 103 -12.37 7.15 -7.49
CA GLU A 103 -13.00 8.47 -7.31
C GLU A 103 -14.39 8.34 -6.67
N LYS A 104 -15.24 7.42 -7.17
CA LYS A 104 -16.57 7.15 -6.58
C LYS A 104 -16.48 6.68 -5.12
N VAL A 105 -15.55 5.76 -4.84
CA VAL A 105 -15.30 5.29 -3.48
C VAL A 105 -14.83 6.43 -2.59
N ALA A 106 -13.94 7.29 -3.09
CA ALA A 106 -13.44 8.43 -2.32
C ALA A 106 -14.54 9.44 -1.98
N GLU A 107 -15.45 9.72 -2.93
CA GLU A 107 -16.62 10.57 -2.67
C GLU A 107 -17.52 9.96 -1.57
N ALA A 108 -17.82 8.66 -1.66
CA ALA A 108 -18.63 7.96 -0.68
C ALA A 108 -17.98 7.91 0.72
N VAL A 109 -16.67 7.66 0.79
CA VAL A 109 -15.90 7.68 2.04
C VAL A 109 -15.97 9.06 2.68
N LYS A 110 -15.68 10.14 1.91
CA LYS A 110 -15.75 11.51 2.41
C LYS A 110 -17.16 11.88 2.89
N ALA A 111 -18.18 11.49 2.13
CA ALA A 111 -19.59 11.74 2.49
C ALA A 111 -20.03 10.96 3.76
N SER A 112 -19.45 9.80 4.03
CA SER A 112 -19.77 8.99 5.20
C SER A 112 -19.35 9.65 6.52
N GLY A 113 -18.32 10.51 6.50
CA GLY A 113 -17.71 11.13 7.68
C GLY A 113 -16.98 10.14 8.59
N LYS A 114 -16.71 8.92 8.11
CA LYS A 114 -16.04 7.87 8.88
C LYS A 114 -14.53 7.87 8.62
N VAL A 115 -13.77 7.31 9.56
CA VAL A 115 -12.33 7.17 9.44
C VAL A 115 -12.00 6.15 8.36
N PHE A 116 -11.14 6.55 7.44
CA PHE A 116 -10.58 5.69 6.40
C PHE A 116 -9.07 5.60 6.56
N THR A 117 -8.51 4.42 6.39
CA THR A 117 -7.07 4.16 6.35
C THR A 117 -6.76 3.10 5.31
N ILE A 118 -5.82 3.37 4.43
CA ILE A 118 -5.22 2.36 3.53
C ILE A 118 -3.88 1.88 4.09
N SER A 119 -3.54 0.62 3.88
CA SER A 119 -2.31 0.04 4.42
C SER A 119 -1.06 0.46 3.62
N TYR A 120 -0.26 1.36 4.19
CA TYR A 120 1.04 1.77 3.68
C TYR A 120 2.16 1.46 4.68
N PRO A 121 2.45 0.17 4.95
CA PRO A 121 3.35 -0.23 6.04
C PRO A 121 4.77 0.33 5.90
N HIS A 122 5.31 0.49 4.69
CA HIS A 122 6.67 1.01 4.53
C HIS A 122 6.83 2.44 5.04
N ARG A 123 5.76 3.25 5.07
CA ARG A 123 5.82 4.61 5.63
C ARG A 123 6.01 4.65 7.15
N THR A 124 5.84 3.52 7.83
CA THR A 124 6.11 3.38 9.28
C THR A 124 7.51 2.87 9.57
N PHE A 125 8.27 2.45 8.56
CA PHE A 125 9.62 1.92 8.76
C PHE A 125 10.58 3.01 9.23
N PRO A 126 11.38 2.75 10.27
CA PRO A 126 12.37 3.71 10.78
C PRO A 126 13.30 4.26 9.70
N THR A 127 13.71 3.41 8.75
CA THR A 127 14.59 3.79 7.64
C THR A 127 13.95 4.84 6.73
N LEU A 128 12.68 4.65 6.33
CA LEU A 128 11.97 5.60 5.47
C LEU A 128 11.61 6.88 6.23
N ARG A 129 11.30 6.78 7.51
CA ARG A 129 11.06 7.93 8.39
C ARG A 129 12.32 8.78 8.55
N ALA A 130 13.49 8.15 8.73
CA ALA A 130 14.76 8.85 8.77
C ALA A 130 15.06 9.59 7.47
N VAL A 131 14.83 8.94 6.31
CA VAL A 131 14.99 9.58 4.99
C VAL A 131 14.06 10.79 4.85
N LYS A 132 12.78 10.65 5.20
CA LYS A 132 11.82 11.77 5.12
C LYS A 132 12.24 12.93 6.03
N ALA A 133 12.64 12.65 7.26
CA ALA A 133 13.13 13.68 8.19
C ALA A 133 14.39 14.39 7.66
N LEU A 134 15.32 13.65 7.05
CA LEU A 134 16.51 14.22 6.42
C LEU A 134 16.14 15.13 5.25
N MET A 135 15.19 14.72 4.38
CA MET A 135 14.68 15.55 3.29
C MET A 135 14.04 16.83 3.83
N ASP A 136 13.17 16.72 4.84
CA ASP A 136 12.46 17.85 5.45
C ASP A 136 13.40 18.83 6.16
N SER A 137 14.56 18.35 6.64
CA SER A 137 15.59 19.20 7.23
C SER A 137 16.31 20.12 6.22
N GLY A 138 16.10 19.91 4.91
CA GLY A 138 16.75 20.65 3.84
C GLY A 138 18.22 20.32 3.60
N LYS A 139 18.83 19.40 4.35
CA LYS A 139 20.26 19.05 4.24
C LYS A 139 20.65 18.44 2.89
N LEU A 140 19.69 17.88 2.15
CA LEU A 140 19.91 17.38 0.79
C LEU A 140 19.85 18.50 -0.27
N GLY A 141 19.49 19.72 0.12
CA GLY A 141 19.20 20.81 -0.81
C GLY A 141 17.91 20.55 -1.59
N ARG A 142 17.83 21.01 -2.84
CA ARG A 142 16.70 20.71 -3.72
C ARG A 142 16.79 19.24 -4.15
N VAL A 143 15.83 18.42 -3.74
CA VAL A 143 15.72 17.02 -4.21
C VAL A 143 15.41 17.02 -5.71
N THR A 144 16.13 16.17 -6.46
CA THR A 144 16.03 16.06 -7.92
C THR A 144 15.67 14.67 -8.40
N TYR A 145 15.95 13.64 -7.57
CA TYR A 145 15.82 12.25 -7.95
C TYR A 145 15.51 11.37 -6.74
N ALA A 146 14.68 10.33 -6.95
CA ALA A 146 14.56 9.22 -6.02
C ALA A 146 14.34 7.90 -6.77
N ARG A 147 14.86 6.81 -6.23
CA ARG A 147 14.70 5.44 -6.74
C ARG A 147 14.33 4.51 -5.61
N VAL A 148 13.26 3.75 -5.78
CA VAL A 148 12.80 2.77 -4.80
C VAL A 148 12.71 1.40 -5.47
N ARG A 149 13.31 0.40 -4.84
CA ARG A 149 13.25 -0.98 -5.30
C ARG A 149 12.71 -1.88 -4.20
N ASN A 150 11.62 -2.62 -4.53
CA ASN A 150 11.00 -3.61 -3.67
C ASN A 150 10.74 -4.89 -4.48
N VAL A 151 11.45 -5.96 -4.16
CA VAL A 151 11.44 -7.21 -4.94
C VAL A 151 11.53 -8.42 -4.02
N HIS A 152 11.03 -9.55 -4.50
CA HIS A 152 11.22 -10.86 -3.90
C HIS A 152 11.22 -11.95 -4.97
N ASN A 153 11.40 -13.22 -4.57
CA ASN A 153 11.48 -14.36 -5.48
C ASN A 153 10.18 -15.18 -5.56
N GLY A 154 9.03 -14.62 -5.18
CA GLY A 154 7.77 -15.36 -5.01
C GLY A 154 7.32 -16.18 -6.21
N SER A 155 7.56 -15.68 -7.45
CA SER A 155 7.27 -16.41 -8.68
C SER A 155 8.35 -17.42 -9.03
N SER A 156 9.62 -17.08 -8.95
CA SER A 156 10.71 -18.00 -9.27
C SER A 156 10.88 -19.11 -8.24
N ALA A 157 10.65 -18.84 -6.97
CA ALA A 157 10.67 -19.82 -5.89
C ALA A 157 9.31 -20.50 -5.64
N ASN A 158 8.25 -20.10 -6.38
CA ASN A 158 6.93 -20.74 -6.39
C ASN A 158 6.20 -20.78 -5.03
N TRP A 159 6.40 -19.76 -4.18
CA TRP A 159 5.69 -19.65 -2.90
C TRP A 159 4.52 -18.65 -2.90
N LEU A 160 4.47 -17.76 -3.90
CA LEU A 160 3.37 -16.81 -4.01
C LEU A 160 2.07 -17.54 -4.40
N PRO A 161 0.94 -17.31 -3.70
CA PRO A 161 -0.32 -17.98 -3.98
C PRO A 161 -0.80 -17.77 -5.43
N PRO A 162 -1.41 -18.77 -6.06
CA PRO A 162 -1.81 -18.71 -7.48
C PRO A 162 -2.75 -17.56 -7.82
N HIS A 163 -3.60 -17.11 -6.91
CA HIS A 163 -4.54 -16.01 -7.14
C HIS A 163 -3.85 -14.64 -7.34
N PHE A 164 -2.58 -14.49 -6.92
CA PHE A 164 -1.78 -13.29 -7.22
C PHE A 164 -1.40 -13.17 -8.71
N TYR A 165 -1.60 -14.21 -9.49
CA TYR A 165 -1.41 -14.21 -10.94
C TYR A 165 -2.74 -14.06 -11.73
N ASP A 166 -3.86 -13.92 -11.05
CA ASP A 166 -5.16 -13.68 -11.69
C ASP A 166 -5.35 -12.19 -11.95
N LYS A 167 -5.11 -11.77 -13.21
CA LYS A 167 -5.24 -10.37 -13.61
C LYS A 167 -6.65 -9.82 -13.37
N ALA A 168 -7.70 -10.65 -13.45
CA ALA A 168 -9.07 -10.20 -13.22
C ALA A 168 -9.31 -9.84 -11.75
N GLN A 169 -8.71 -10.57 -10.81
CA GLN A 169 -8.83 -10.31 -9.38
C GLN A 169 -7.89 -9.22 -8.88
N CYS A 170 -6.63 -9.22 -9.36
CA CYS A 170 -5.60 -8.33 -8.88
C CYS A 170 -5.48 -7.01 -9.67
N GLY A 171 -5.82 -7.03 -10.96
CA GLY A 171 -5.56 -5.95 -11.91
C GLY A 171 -4.23 -6.07 -12.66
N GLY A 172 -3.32 -6.96 -12.22
CA GLY A 172 -2.00 -7.18 -12.80
C GLY A 172 -1.16 -8.13 -11.96
N GLY A 173 0.17 -7.99 -12.03
CA GLY A 173 1.13 -8.81 -11.31
C GLY A 173 2.02 -8.02 -10.34
N ALA A 174 3.34 -8.11 -10.55
CA ALA A 174 4.31 -7.52 -9.63
C ALA A 174 4.16 -5.99 -9.48
N MET A 175 3.79 -5.28 -10.54
CA MET A 175 3.65 -3.83 -10.47
C MET A 175 2.51 -3.43 -9.55
N ILE A 176 1.31 -3.99 -9.71
CA ILE A 176 0.15 -3.57 -8.90
C ILE A 176 0.23 -4.09 -7.46
N ASP A 177 0.82 -5.25 -7.25
CA ASP A 177 0.97 -5.80 -5.90
C ASP A 177 2.19 -5.19 -5.19
N LEU A 178 3.37 -5.67 -5.48
CA LEU A 178 4.59 -5.29 -4.77
C LEU A 178 5.06 -3.88 -5.14
N GLY A 179 4.86 -3.48 -6.41
CA GLY A 179 5.23 -2.16 -6.95
C GLY A 179 4.40 -1.01 -6.40
N SER A 180 3.25 -1.29 -5.77
CA SER A 180 2.48 -0.28 -5.04
C SER A 180 3.31 0.37 -3.92
N HIS A 181 4.19 -0.38 -3.26
CA HIS A 181 5.05 0.15 -2.20
C HIS A 181 6.06 1.20 -2.69
N PRO A 182 6.86 0.96 -3.74
CA PRO A 182 7.65 2.01 -4.38
C PRO A 182 6.82 3.21 -4.84
N MET A 183 5.64 2.98 -5.45
CA MET A 183 4.80 4.06 -6.00
C MET A 183 4.28 5.01 -4.91
N TYR A 184 3.66 4.50 -3.83
CA TYR A 184 3.20 5.39 -2.77
C TYR A 184 4.36 6.02 -1.99
N THR A 185 5.52 5.34 -1.91
CA THR A 185 6.73 5.92 -1.29
C THR A 185 7.25 7.10 -2.12
N LEU A 186 7.34 6.95 -3.44
CA LEU A 186 7.76 8.04 -4.33
C LEU A 186 6.77 9.22 -4.29
N TYR A 187 5.46 8.95 -4.30
CA TYR A 187 4.45 9.99 -4.15
C TYR A 187 4.61 10.75 -2.81
N TRP A 188 4.76 10.03 -1.72
CA TRP A 188 4.97 10.61 -0.38
C TRP A 188 6.23 11.48 -0.27
N LEU A 189 7.33 11.08 -0.94
CA LEU A 189 8.60 11.79 -0.89
C LEU A 189 8.70 12.94 -1.89
N LEU A 190 8.13 12.79 -3.09
CA LEU A 190 8.37 13.69 -4.22
C LEU A 190 7.16 14.57 -4.56
N GLY A 191 5.96 14.23 -4.09
CA GLY A 191 4.74 15.02 -4.32
C GLY A 191 3.99 14.63 -5.60
N GLU A 192 3.40 15.62 -6.30
CA GLU A 192 2.46 15.38 -7.40
C GLU A 192 3.15 14.84 -8.66
N PRO A 193 2.72 13.68 -9.19
CA PRO A 193 3.22 13.13 -10.43
C PRO A 193 2.66 13.91 -11.63
N LYS A 194 3.47 14.03 -12.69
CA LYS A 194 3.08 14.68 -13.96
C LYS A 194 2.92 13.67 -15.08
N SER A 195 3.81 12.69 -15.16
CA SER A 195 3.79 11.67 -16.21
C SER A 195 4.59 10.44 -15.83
N ILE A 196 4.33 9.32 -16.50
CA ILE A 196 4.98 8.03 -16.24
C ILE A 196 5.28 7.29 -17.54
N THR A 197 6.40 6.56 -17.57
CA THR A 197 6.74 5.56 -18.59
C THR A 197 7.09 4.24 -17.90
N SER A 198 6.82 3.10 -18.54
CA SER A 198 6.97 1.80 -17.90
C SER A 198 7.47 0.72 -18.87
N THR A 199 8.23 -0.21 -18.31
CA THR A 199 8.64 -1.45 -19.00
C THR A 199 8.35 -2.63 -18.08
N PHE A 200 7.56 -3.60 -18.57
CA PHE A 200 7.18 -4.81 -17.86
C PHE A 200 7.61 -6.04 -18.63
N THR A 201 8.02 -7.09 -17.92
CA THR A 201 8.37 -8.38 -18.51
C THR A 201 7.78 -9.53 -17.71
N GLN A 202 7.68 -10.70 -18.38
CA GLN A 202 7.22 -11.95 -17.76
C GLN A 202 8.35 -12.98 -17.90
N VAL A 203 9.05 -13.24 -16.81
CA VAL A 203 10.14 -14.23 -16.76
C VAL A 203 9.58 -15.62 -16.52
N THR A 204 8.55 -15.73 -15.66
CA THR A 204 7.94 -17.03 -15.29
C THR A 204 6.71 -17.40 -16.12
N ASN A 205 6.25 -16.52 -17.02
CA ASN A 205 5.13 -16.74 -17.94
C ASN A 205 3.83 -17.16 -17.26
N ARG A 206 3.47 -16.48 -16.15
CA ARG A 206 2.25 -16.76 -15.36
C ARG A 206 1.04 -15.91 -15.75
N GLY A 207 1.09 -15.22 -16.91
CA GLY A 207 -0.02 -14.41 -17.43
C GLY A 207 -0.05 -12.97 -16.94
N VAL A 208 0.79 -12.61 -15.98
CA VAL A 208 0.99 -11.24 -15.48
C VAL A 208 2.48 -10.91 -15.46
N GLU A 209 2.82 -9.64 -15.40
CA GLU A 209 4.21 -9.21 -15.27
C GLU A 209 4.77 -9.63 -13.89
N ASP A 210 6.01 -10.10 -13.89
CA ASP A 210 6.74 -10.49 -12.69
C ASP A 210 8.06 -9.73 -12.52
N ASN A 211 8.31 -8.75 -13.41
CA ASN A 211 9.43 -7.84 -13.35
C ASN A 211 9.05 -6.52 -14.03
N ALA A 212 9.16 -5.40 -13.33
CA ALA A 212 8.65 -4.11 -13.80
C ALA A 212 9.49 -2.93 -13.30
N VAL A 213 9.65 -1.93 -14.20
CA VAL A 213 10.27 -0.65 -13.89
C VAL A 213 9.39 0.46 -14.46
N SER A 214 9.18 1.50 -13.66
CA SER A 214 8.50 2.74 -14.08
C SER A 214 9.32 3.95 -13.74
N VAL A 215 9.35 4.94 -14.65
CA VAL A 215 9.98 6.24 -14.45
C VAL A 215 8.90 7.30 -14.43
N ILE A 216 8.86 8.09 -13.35
CA ILE A 216 7.86 9.12 -13.08
C ILE A 216 8.52 10.49 -13.12
N GLU A 217 7.97 11.40 -13.92
CA GLU A 217 8.27 12.84 -13.87
C GLU A 217 7.28 13.51 -12.89
N PHE A 218 7.78 14.24 -11.91
CA PHE A 218 6.98 15.01 -10.97
C PHE A 218 6.81 16.46 -11.41
N ALA A 219 5.79 17.15 -10.87
CA ALA A 219 5.39 18.49 -11.33
C ALA A 219 6.49 19.54 -11.24
N ASP A 220 7.43 19.42 -10.30
CA ASP A 220 8.56 20.35 -10.10
C ASP A 220 9.87 19.90 -10.76
N GLY A 221 9.78 18.89 -11.65
CA GLY A 221 10.92 18.39 -12.45
C GLY A 221 11.79 17.34 -11.75
N LYS A 222 11.37 16.82 -10.61
CA LYS A 222 12.01 15.65 -10.00
C LYS A 222 11.71 14.39 -10.82
N ILE A 223 12.60 13.40 -10.75
CA ILE A 223 12.41 12.07 -11.35
C ILE A 223 12.35 11.02 -10.26
N GLY A 224 11.33 10.17 -10.30
CA GLY A 224 11.20 8.99 -9.48
C GLY A 224 11.33 7.71 -10.30
N VAL A 225 11.99 6.69 -9.75
CA VAL A 225 12.10 5.36 -10.37
C VAL A 225 11.54 4.31 -9.42
N SER A 226 10.49 3.61 -9.86
CA SER A 226 9.89 2.48 -9.18
C SER A 226 10.37 1.18 -9.81
N GLU A 227 10.99 0.31 -9.03
CA GLU A 227 11.44 -1.02 -9.46
C GLU A 227 10.80 -2.10 -8.60
N THR A 228 10.25 -3.12 -9.25
CA THR A 228 9.59 -4.21 -8.56
C THR A 228 9.70 -5.53 -9.32
N GLY A 229 9.55 -6.65 -8.61
CA GLY A 229 9.57 -7.96 -9.25
C GLY A 229 9.35 -9.11 -8.28
N PHE A 230 8.86 -10.21 -8.82
CA PHE A 230 8.63 -11.48 -8.13
C PHE A 230 9.69 -12.54 -8.44
N VAL A 231 10.79 -12.15 -9.10
CA VAL A 231 11.81 -13.08 -9.65
C VAL A 231 13.23 -12.78 -9.16
N SER A 232 13.35 -12.01 -8.09
CA SER A 232 14.66 -11.59 -7.55
C SER A 232 14.97 -12.29 -6.24
N GLU A 233 16.08 -13.02 -6.20
CA GLU A 233 16.58 -13.71 -4.99
C GLU A 233 17.43 -12.75 -4.14
N CYS A 234 17.37 -12.89 -2.81
CA CYS A 234 18.26 -12.22 -1.84
C CYS A 234 18.40 -10.71 -2.02
N ASN A 235 17.34 -10.02 -2.41
CA ASN A 235 17.38 -8.58 -2.63
C ASN A 235 16.75 -7.83 -1.45
N PRO A 236 17.51 -7.03 -0.71
CA PRO A 236 16.95 -6.14 0.29
C PRO A 236 16.16 -5.01 -0.36
N TYR A 237 15.24 -4.42 0.42
CA TYR A 237 14.61 -3.15 0.05
C TYR A 237 15.69 -2.06 -0.11
N THR A 238 15.62 -1.30 -1.20
CA THR A 238 16.53 -0.18 -1.43
C THR A 238 15.77 1.10 -1.76
N LEU A 239 16.28 2.21 -1.22
CA LEU A 239 15.82 3.56 -1.54
C LEU A 239 17.05 4.46 -1.70
N GLU A 240 17.06 5.25 -2.76
CA GLU A 240 18.03 6.31 -3.00
C GLU A 240 17.28 7.64 -3.17
N VAL A 241 17.76 8.71 -2.52
CA VAL A 241 17.28 10.07 -2.78
C VAL A 241 18.48 10.97 -2.98
N SER A 242 18.49 11.73 -4.07
CA SER A 242 19.54 12.67 -4.43
C SER A 242 19.02 14.10 -4.54
N GLY A 243 19.77 15.01 -3.99
CA GLY A 243 19.52 16.46 -4.07
C GLY A 243 20.78 17.23 -4.45
N THR A 244 20.67 18.56 -4.55
CA THR A 244 21.78 19.44 -4.96
C THR A 244 22.91 19.54 -3.92
N ASP A 245 22.64 19.18 -2.68
CA ASP A 245 23.57 19.35 -1.56
C ASP A 245 23.94 18.04 -0.88
N GLY A 246 23.28 16.94 -1.23
CA GLY A 246 23.60 15.62 -0.68
C GLY A 246 22.68 14.52 -1.21
N ALA A 247 22.96 13.29 -0.78
CA ALA A 247 22.19 12.11 -1.11
C ALA A 247 22.05 11.19 0.11
N VAL A 248 21.04 10.33 0.11
CA VAL A 248 20.80 9.30 1.12
C VAL A 248 20.50 7.98 0.43
N MET A 249 21.02 6.89 1.02
CA MET A 249 20.82 5.52 0.55
C MET A 249 20.32 4.63 1.68
N VAL A 250 19.28 3.86 1.39
CA VAL A 250 18.77 2.77 2.22
C VAL A 250 19.10 1.45 1.55
N HIS A 251 19.68 0.55 2.31
CA HIS A 251 19.94 -0.83 1.90
C HIS A 251 19.53 -1.78 3.03
N GLY A 252 18.35 -2.38 2.93
CA GLY A 252 17.75 -3.11 4.04
C GLY A 252 17.52 -2.20 5.24
N ASP A 253 18.12 -2.54 6.37
CA ASP A 253 18.01 -1.77 7.62
C ASP A 253 19.10 -0.70 7.78
N SER A 254 20.03 -0.59 6.83
CA SER A 254 21.10 0.41 6.84
C SER A 254 20.69 1.68 6.10
N VAL A 255 20.95 2.84 6.72
CA VAL A 255 20.73 4.15 6.10
C VAL A 255 21.99 4.98 6.22
N GLN A 256 22.53 5.39 5.09
CA GLN A 256 23.69 6.28 5.01
C GLN A 256 23.37 7.52 4.18
N TRP A 257 23.95 8.64 4.54
CA TRP A 257 23.83 9.87 3.77
C TRP A 257 25.15 10.62 3.68
N GLY A 258 25.30 11.40 2.63
CA GLY A 258 26.50 12.21 2.42
C GLY A 258 26.17 13.47 1.62
N GLY A 259 26.98 14.51 1.79
CA GLY A 259 26.83 15.77 1.08
C GLY A 259 27.63 16.90 1.66
N LYS A 260 27.24 18.13 1.36
CA LYS A 260 27.96 19.34 1.85
C LYS A 260 28.04 19.38 3.37
N ALA A 261 26.97 19.00 4.06
CA ALA A 261 26.93 19.03 5.54
C ALA A 261 27.80 17.97 6.21
N THR A 262 28.26 16.95 5.48
CA THR A 262 29.17 15.89 5.95
C THR A 262 30.56 16.00 5.31
N GLU A 263 30.88 17.13 4.71
CA GLU A 263 32.16 17.35 3.99
C GLU A 263 32.42 16.29 2.89
N GLY A 264 31.34 15.81 2.24
CA GLY A 264 31.41 14.78 1.22
C GLY A 264 31.59 13.35 1.72
N LYS A 265 31.62 13.12 3.03
CA LYS A 265 31.72 11.77 3.61
C LYS A 265 30.35 11.13 3.74
N TRP A 266 30.27 9.82 3.51
CA TRP A 266 29.10 9.02 3.86
C TRP A 266 29.13 8.67 5.34
N VAL A 267 28.03 8.93 6.02
CA VAL A 267 27.86 8.67 7.45
C VAL A 267 26.55 7.96 7.69
N ASP A 268 26.49 7.16 8.74
CA ASP A 268 25.25 6.50 9.13
C ASP A 268 24.23 7.53 9.61
N LEU A 269 22.96 7.33 9.24
CA LEU A 269 21.85 8.15 9.70
C LEU A 269 21.19 7.47 10.90
N GLU A 270 21.04 8.22 11.98
CA GLU A 270 20.32 7.75 13.16
C GLU A 270 18.85 7.47 12.81
N LEU A 271 18.36 6.29 13.21
CA LEU A 271 17.00 5.88 12.98
C LEU A 271 16.10 6.29 14.14
N PRO A 272 14.89 6.81 13.85
CA PRO A 272 13.89 7.07 14.88
C PRO A 272 13.33 5.76 15.44
N GLU A 273 12.61 5.84 16.54
CA GLU A 273 11.82 4.71 17.04
C GLU A 273 10.80 4.22 16.00
N LYS A 274 10.50 2.94 16.07
CA LYS A 274 9.51 2.31 15.17
C LYS A 274 8.12 2.89 15.46
N GLU A 275 7.45 3.37 14.43
CA GLU A 275 6.05 3.77 14.52
C GLU A 275 5.12 2.53 14.60
N PRO A 276 3.93 2.67 15.22
CA PRO A 276 2.90 1.65 15.15
C PRO A 276 2.54 1.30 13.70
N LEU A 277 2.14 0.08 13.43
CA LEU A 277 1.69 -0.34 12.10
C LEU A 277 0.43 0.44 11.67
N PRO A 278 0.11 0.51 10.38
CA PRO A 278 -1.07 1.23 9.89
C PRO A 278 -2.38 0.79 10.55
N ILE A 279 -2.52 -0.49 10.87
CA ILE A 279 -3.72 -1.02 11.58
C ILE A 279 -3.85 -0.43 12.99
N ASP A 280 -2.75 -0.32 13.74
CA ASP A 280 -2.76 0.28 15.08
C ASP A 280 -3.03 1.78 15.03
N GLN A 281 -2.45 2.48 14.04
CA GLN A 281 -2.71 3.91 13.81
C GLN A 281 -4.16 4.16 13.42
N TRP A 282 -4.79 3.26 12.64
CA TRP A 282 -6.21 3.33 12.33
C TRP A 282 -7.08 3.13 13.57
N ILE A 283 -6.78 2.13 14.40
CA ILE A 283 -7.51 1.91 15.66
C ILE A 283 -7.43 3.16 16.56
N ASP A 284 -6.22 3.73 16.69
CA ASP A 284 -6.02 4.97 17.45
C ASP A 284 -6.81 6.15 16.85
N ALA A 285 -6.86 6.28 15.53
CA ALA A 285 -7.63 7.30 14.84
C ALA A 285 -9.14 7.16 15.11
N VAL A 286 -9.69 5.94 15.07
CA VAL A 286 -11.10 5.69 15.34
C VAL A 286 -11.45 5.93 16.81
N VAL A 287 -10.64 5.41 17.73
CA VAL A 287 -10.95 5.45 19.18
C VAL A 287 -10.73 6.83 19.77
N ASN A 288 -9.67 7.52 19.34
CA ASN A 288 -9.26 8.81 19.90
C ASN A 288 -9.62 10.01 19.02
N GLY A 289 -10.35 9.80 17.89
CA GLY A 289 -10.78 10.87 16.99
C GLY A 289 -9.62 11.58 16.28
N LYS A 290 -8.49 10.90 16.07
CA LYS A 290 -7.34 11.44 15.37
C LYS A 290 -7.49 11.32 13.85
N PRO A 291 -6.89 12.20 13.04
CA PRO A 291 -6.85 12.00 11.59
C PRO A 291 -6.00 10.78 11.24
N SER A 292 -6.45 10.01 10.26
CA SER A 292 -5.64 8.93 9.68
C SER A 292 -4.43 9.52 8.93
N PRO A 293 -3.22 8.98 9.10
CA PRO A 293 -2.05 9.40 8.33
C PRO A 293 -2.01 8.85 6.90
N PHE A 294 -2.93 7.92 6.56
CA PHE A 294 -2.99 7.24 5.25
C PHE A 294 -4.36 7.47 4.63
N THR A 295 -4.47 8.55 3.84
CA THR A 295 -5.74 9.14 3.45
C THR A 295 -6.35 8.48 2.20
N ILE A 296 -7.66 8.73 2.01
CA ILE A 296 -8.37 8.30 0.80
C ILE A 296 -7.83 9.00 -0.45
N ASP A 297 -7.37 10.25 -0.36
CA ASP A 297 -6.81 10.98 -1.49
C ASP A 297 -5.48 10.37 -1.96
N GLU A 298 -4.62 9.96 -1.02
CA GLU A 298 -3.40 9.20 -1.32
C GLU A 298 -3.72 7.84 -1.95
N ALA A 299 -4.80 7.19 -1.52
CA ALA A 299 -5.25 5.91 -2.08
C ALA A 299 -5.72 6.06 -3.54
N VAL A 300 -6.46 7.13 -3.86
CA VAL A 300 -6.85 7.48 -5.23
C VAL A 300 -5.61 7.75 -6.08
N MET A 301 -4.65 8.51 -5.57
CA MET A 301 -3.43 8.81 -6.32
C MET A 301 -2.60 7.55 -6.60
N LEU A 302 -2.50 6.61 -5.65
CA LEU A 302 -1.86 5.32 -5.91
C LEU A 302 -2.56 4.56 -7.04
N THR A 303 -3.90 4.50 -7.04
CA THR A 303 -4.64 3.86 -8.15
C THR A 303 -4.35 4.53 -9.48
N ARG A 304 -4.30 5.88 -9.54
CA ARG A 304 -3.93 6.62 -10.76
C ARG A 304 -2.52 6.31 -11.23
N LEU A 305 -1.55 6.23 -10.30
CA LEU A 305 -0.16 5.87 -10.62
C LEU A 305 -0.06 4.46 -11.22
N MET A 306 -0.82 3.50 -10.65
CA MET A 306 -0.87 2.13 -11.19
C MET A 306 -1.49 2.10 -12.59
N ASP A 307 -2.66 2.68 -12.77
CA ASP A 307 -3.32 2.80 -14.08
C ASP A 307 -2.40 3.46 -15.11
N GLY A 308 -1.74 4.56 -14.74
CA GLY A 308 -0.76 5.23 -15.58
C GLY A 308 0.43 4.35 -15.98
N ALA A 309 0.94 3.53 -15.05
CA ALA A 309 2.02 2.60 -15.31
C ALA A 309 1.63 1.51 -16.33
N TYR A 310 0.43 0.92 -16.17
CA TYR A 310 -0.09 -0.07 -17.11
C TYR A 310 -0.41 0.55 -18.48
N LYS A 311 -1.04 1.72 -18.54
CA LYS A 311 -1.31 2.46 -19.79
C LYS A 311 -0.02 2.80 -20.53
N ALA A 312 1.00 3.25 -19.81
CA ALA A 312 2.30 3.57 -20.43
C ALA A 312 2.97 2.32 -21.02
N PHE A 313 2.88 1.18 -20.34
CA PHE A 313 3.38 -0.08 -20.84
C PHE A 313 2.60 -0.57 -22.06
N GLU A 314 1.25 -0.58 -22.00
CA GLU A 314 0.38 -1.10 -23.06
C GLU A 314 0.46 -0.26 -24.34
N THR A 315 0.58 1.05 -24.22
CA THR A 315 0.66 1.96 -25.38
C THR A 315 2.07 2.20 -25.90
N GLY A 316 3.08 1.84 -25.11
CA GLY A 316 4.49 2.19 -25.40
C GLY A 316 4.78 3.70 -25.37
N ALA A 317 3.86 4.50 -24.82
CA ALA A 317 3.92 5.95 -24.74
C ALA A 317 3.86 6.45 -23.30
N LYS A 318 4.31 7.70 -23.08
CA LYS A 318 4.20 8.37 -21.79
C LYS A 318 2.72 8.60 -21.45
N ALA A 319 2.27 8.13 -20.28
CA ALA A 319 0.97 8.50 -19.70
C ALA A 319 1.11 9.78 -18.86
N THR A 320 0.08 10.64 -18.85
CA THR A 320 0.02 11.90 -18.09
C THR A 320 -1.10 11.84 -17.05
N PHE A 321 -0.93 12.56 -15.94
CA PHE A 321 -1.88 12.64 -14.81
C PHE A 321 -2.67 13.95 -14.82
#